data_7332d3b34f37696e2edbb7b2627ff44f
#
_entry.id   7332d3b34f37696e2edbb7b2627ff44f
#
_cell.length_a   1.000
_cell.length_b   1.000
_cell.length_c   1.000
_cell.angle_alpha   90.00
_cell.angle_beta   90.00
_cell.angle_gamma   90.00
#
_symmetry.space_group_name_H-M   'P 1'
#
loop_
_entity.id
_entity.type
_entity.pdbx_description
1 polymer ?
#
loop_
_entity_poly.entity_id
_entity_poly.type
_entity_poly.pdbx_seq_one_letter_code
_entity_poly.pdbx_strand_id
1 'polypeptide(L)'
;MPLITINITEGMIEESIDHLQKTIHACFVRAWGIPENGGFYVINEYKKSRVRINRNMWGIQRSDQPPLLLQITSSPRSKELKIELFRVLAEELEKQGIRKEDLFISISPTQREDWSFGNGVAQLLQEEANSSF
;
A
#
# COMPACT_ATOMS: atom_id res chain seq x y z
N MET A 1 2.24 11.39 -4.44
CA MET A 1 2.08 10.10 -5.13
C MET A 1 2.49 8.99 -4.20
N PRO A 2 1.71 7.94 -4.04
CA PRO A 2 2.17 6.80 -3.25
C PRO A 2 2.87 5.75 -4.12
N LEU A 3 3.90 5.16 -3.55
CA LEU A 3 4.51 3.93 -4.03
C LEU A 3 4.08 2.83 -3.08
N ILE A 4 3.38 1.84 -3.59
CA ILE A 4 2.79 0.78 -2.78
C ILE A 4 3.45 -0.54 -3.15
N THR A 5 4.08 -1.17 -2.17
CA THR A 5 4.63 -2.51 -2.32
C THR A 5 3.65 -3.50 -1.71
N ILE A 6 3.13 -4.39 -2.54
CA ILE A 6 2.17 -5.42 -2.15
C ILE A 6 2.95 -6.73 -2.03
N ASN A 7 3.10 -7.20 -0.79
CA ASN A 7 3.83 -8.43 -0.53
C ASN A 7 2.83 -9.55 -0.23
N ILE A 8 2.78 -10.53 -1.13
CA ILE A 8 1.85 -11.65 -1.06
C ILE A 8 2.64 -12.97 -1.03
N THR A 9 2.01 -14.01 -0.50
CA THR A 9 2.60 -15.34 -0.58
C THR A 9 2.53 -15.85 -2.02
N GLU A 10 3.51 -16.64 -2.43
CA GLU A 10 3.52 -17.26 -3.75
C GLU A 10 2.35 -18.24 -3.92
N GLY A 11 1.93 -18.44 -5.15
CA GLY A 11 0.86 -19.38 -5.49
C GLY A 11 -0.46 -18.73 -5.88
N MET A 12 -0.60 -17.42 -5.76
CA MET A 12 -1.79 -16.72 -6.21
C MET A 12 -1.79 -16.61 -7.73
N ILE A 13 -2.92 -16.89 -8.38
CA ILE A 13 -3.02 -16.78 -9.83
C ILE A 13 -3.07 -15.32 -10.28
N GLU A 14 -2.63 -15.05 -11.50
CA GLU A 14 -2.53 -13.69 -12.03
C GLU A 14 -3.84 -12.91 -11.96
N GLU A 15 -4.97 -13.54 -12.21
CA GLU A 15 -6.28 -12.88 -12.12
C GLU A 15 -6.57 -12.39 -10.71
N SER A 16 -6.20 -13.18 -9.70
CA SER A 16 -6.38 -12.81 -8.30
C SER A 16 -5.44 -11.68 -7.90
N ILE A 17 -4.21 -11.71 -8.38
CA ILE A 17 -3.23 -10.65 -8.15
C ILE A 17 -3.73 -9.33 -8.75
N ASP A 18 -4.21 -9.39 -9.98
CA ASP A 18 -4.75 -8.22 -10.68
C ASP A 18 -5.95 -7.64 -9.93
N HIS A 19 -6.87 -8.50 -9.51
CA HIS A 19 -8.05 -8.08 -8.74
C HIS A 19 -7.65 -7.47 -7.40
N LEU A 20 -6.69 -8.07 -6.71
CA LEU A 20 -6.17 -7.55 -5.44
C LEU A 20 -5.57 -6.14 -5.63
N GLN A 21 -4.72 -5.97 -6.63
CA GLN A 21 -4.11 -4.67 -6.91
C GLN A 21 -5.15 -3.61 -7.24
N LYS A 22 -6.14 -3.95 -8.07
CA LYS A 22 -7.22 -3.01 -8.43
C LYS A 22 -8.07 -2.62 -7.22
N THR A 23 -8.34 -3.56 -6.33
CA THR A 23 -9.08 -3.28 -5.10
C THR A 23 -8.28 -2.33 -4.19
N ILE A 24 -6.99 -2.60 -4.02
CA ILE A 24 -6.11 -1.73 -3.23
C ILE A 24 -6.10 -0.33 -3.83
N HIS A 25 -5.96 -0.22 -5.15
CA HIS A 25 -5.97 1.08 -5.83
C HIS A 25 -7.29 1.83 -5.60
N ALA A 26 -8.41 1.15 -5.71
CA ALA A 26 -9.73 1.76 -5.46
C ALA A 26 -9.83 2.29 -4.02
N CYS A 27 -9.23 1.61 -3.05
CA CYS A 27 -9.19 2.07 -1.67
C CYS A 27 -8.39 3.38 -1.54
N PHE A 28 -7.25 3.50 -2.22
CA PHE A 28 -6.48 4.74 -2.23
C PHE A 28 -7.22 5.88 -2.89
N VAL A 29 -7.91 5.61 -4.00
CA VAL A 29 -8.75 6.62 -4.66
C VAL A 29 -9.83 7.12 -3.71
N ARG A 30 -10.51 6.19 -3.05
CA ARG A 30 -11.60 6.51 -2.12
C ARG A 30 -11.12 7.25 -0.88
N ALA A 31 -10.06 6.76 -0.24
CA ALA A 31 -9.63 7.29 1.05
C ALA A 31 -8.75 8.53 0.92
N TRP A 32 -7.88 8.58 -0.09
CA TRP A 32 -6.89 9.65 -0.25
C TRP A 32 -7.14 10.53 -1.47
N GLY A 33 -8.10 10.19 -2.31
CA GLY A 33 -8.42 11.00 -3.49
C GLY A 33 -7.33 11.00 -4.56
N ILE A 34 -6.49 9.95 -4.63
CA ILE A 34 -5.51 9.87 -5.69
C ILE A 34 -6.22 9.67 -7.04
N PRO A 35 -5.60 10.11 -8.16
CA PRO A 35 -6.20 9.89 -9.48
C PRO A 35 -6.34 8.39 -9.80
N GLU A 36 -7.36 8.04 -10.56
CA GLU A 36 -7.57 6.64 -10.98
C GLU A 36 -6.39 6.09 -11.78
N ASN A 37 -5.65 6.93 -12.50
CA ASN A 37 -4.46 6.54 -13.22
C ASN A 37 -3.17 6.84 -12.47
N GLY A 38 -3.27 7.17 -11.18
CA GLY A 38 -2.12 7.48 -10.34
C GLY A 38 -1.62 6.26 -9.57
N GLY A 39 -0.60 6.50 -8.76
CA GLY A 39 -0.02 5.46 -7.92
C GLY A 39 0.99 4.58 -8.65
N PHE A 40 1.92 4.03 -7.90
CA PHE A 40 2.92 3.10 -8.40
C PHE A 40 2.86 1.84 -7.56
N TYR A 41 2.88 0.69 -8.20
CA TYR A 41 2.71 -0.59 -7.53
C TYR A 41 3.85 -1.53 -7.87
N VAL A 42 4.39 -2.17 -6.83
CA VAL A 42 5.32 -3.28 -6.98
C VAL A 42 4.70 -4.47 -6.24
N ILE A 43 4.61 -5.60 -6.89
CA ILE A 43 4.03 -6.80 -6.29
C ILE A 43 5.16 -7.80 -6.11
N ASN A 44 5.42 -8.16 -4.85
CA ASN A 44 6.42 -9.13 -4.47
C ASN A 44 5.73 -10.40 -3.97
N GLU A 45 6.21 -11.54 -4.44
CA GLU A 45 5.78 -12.84 -3.94
C GLU A 45 6.85 -13.40 -3.01
N TYR A 46 6.44 -14.00 -1.89
CA TYR A 46 7.36 -14.60 -0.94
C TYR A 46 6.95 -16.03 -0.60
N LYS A 47 7.93 -16.83 -0.22
CA LYS A 47 7.66 -18.14 0.35
C LYS A 47 7.11 -17.95 1.76
N LYS A 48 6.11 -18.75 2.14
CA LYS A 48 5.47 -18.65 3.45
C LYS A 48 6.48 -18.58 4.60
N SER A 49 7.59 -19.29 4.50
CA SER A 49 8.62 -19.33 5.54
C SER A 49 9.49 -18.07 5.62
N ARG A 50 9.35 -17.13 4.67
CA ARG A 50 10.19 -15.93 4.60
C ARG A 50 9.60 -14.73 5.31
N VAL A 51 8.31 -14.73 5.63
CA VAL A 51 7.68 -13.67 6.40
C VAL A 51 7.37 -14.20 7.80
N ARG A 52 8.02 -13.60 8.79
CA ARG A 52 7.95 -14.05 10.17
C ARG A 52 7.54 -12.88 11.04
N ILE A 53 6.26 -12.80 11.39
CA ILE A 53 5.71 -11.71 12.19
C ILE A 53 5.11 -12.29 13.47
N ASN A 54 5.03 -11.44 14.50
CA ASN A 54 4.40 -11.81 15.75
C ASN A 54 2.92 -12.14 15.50
N ARG A 55 2.43 -13.24 16.06
CA ARG A 55 1.10 -13.74 15.75
C ARG A 55 0.00 -13.15 16.63
N ASN A 56 0.34 -12.56 17.76
CA ASN A 56 -0.67 -12.09 18.71
C ASN A 56 -0.35 -10.76 19.39
N MET A 57 0.58 -10.00 18.83
CA MET A 57 0.89 -8.67 19.36
C MET A 57 -0.34 -7.77 19.25
N TRP A 58 -0.52 -6.88 20.20
CA TRP A 58 -1.65 -5.94 20.29
C TRP A 58 -3.02 -6.61 20.36
N GLY A 59 -3.08 -7.86 20.83
CA GLY A 59 -4.33 -8.61 20.92
C GLY A 59 -4.84 -9.14 19.57
N ILE A 60 -4.07 -8.97 18.52
CA ILE A 60 -4.44 -9.45 17.18
C ILE A 60 -4.12 -10.94 17.12
N GLN A 61 -5.13 -11.74 16.78
CA GLN A 61 -4.95 -13.18 16.62
C GLN A 61 -4.91 -13.51 15.13
N ARG A 62 -3.69 -13.60 14.60
CA ARG A 62 -3.49 -13.90 13.19
C ARG A 62 -3.83 -15.35 12.90
N SER A 63 -4.34 -15.62 11.69
CA SER A 63 -4.63 -16.98 11.25
C SER A 63 -3.35 -17.71 10.84
N ASP A 64 -3.50 -18.96 10.41
CA ASP A 64 -2.40 -19.73 9.83
C ASP A 64 -2.07 -19.31 8.40
N GLN A 65 -2.90 -18.45 7.82
CA GLN A 65 -2.66 -17.96 6.47
C GLN A 65 -1.52 -16.95 6.46
N PRO A 66 -0.71 -16.92 5.41
CA PRO A 66 0.34 -15.93 5.28
C PRO A 66 -0.25 -14.50 5.25
N PRO A 67 0.39 -13.55 5.93
CA PRO A 67 -0.12 -12.18 5.95
C PRO A 67 0.05 -11.49 4.61
N LEU A 68 -0.84 -10.54 4.34
CA LEU A 68 -0.66 -9.55 3.30
C LEU A 68 0.05 -8.34 3.92
N LEU A 69 1.21 -7.99 3.38
CA LEU A 69 2.00 -6.87 3.87
C LEU A 69 1.99 -5.75 2.85
N LEU A 70 1.42 -4.60 3.22
CA LEU A 70 1.42 -3.42 2.38
C LEU A 70 2.42 -2.41 2.95
N GLN A 71 3.40 -2.04 2.14
CA GLN A 71 4.35 -0.98 2.47
C GLN A 71 4.05 0.20 1.57
N ILE A 72 3.76 1.34 2.18
CA ILE A 72 3.32 2.53 1.47
C ILE A 72 4.33 3.65 1.71
N THR A 73 4.95 4.12 0.64
CA THR A 73 5.83 5.28 0.68
C THR A 73 5.09 6.42 0.00
N SER A 74 4.89 7.52 0.70
CA SER A 74 3.99 8.57 0.23
C SER A 74 4.36 9.94 0.80
N SER A 75 3.98 10.98 0.09
CA SER A 75 3.94 12.32 0.65
C SER A 75 3.06 12.32 1.91
N PRO A 76 3.27 13.26 2.85
CA PRO A 76 2.56 13.23 4.12
C PRO A 76 1.04 13.27 3.95
N ARG A 77 0.37 12.54 4.81
CA ARG A 77 -1.09 12.56 4.94
C ARG A 77 -1.44 12.81 6.40
N SER A 78 -2.63 13.35 6.66
CA SER A 78 -3.10 13.55 8.02
C SER A 78 -3.32 12.20 8.72
N LYS A 79 -3.32 12.23 10.04
CA LYS A 79 -3.63 11.06 10.84
C LYS A 79 -5.00 10.47 10.46
N GLU A 80 -5.97 11.34 10.24
CA GLU A 80 -7.34 10.94 9.90
C GLU A 80 -7.40 10.21 8.57
N LEU A 81 -6.68 10.67 7.56
CA LEU A 81 -6.63 10.02 6.25
C LEU A 81 -5.95 8.65 6.33
N LYS A 82 -4.93 8.52 7.16
CA LYS A 82 -4.25 7.23 7.36
C LYS A 82 -5.18 6.22 8.02
N ILE A 83 -5.87 6.64 9.07
CA ILE A 83 -6.84 5.78 9.78
C ILE A 83 -7.94 5.35 8.82
N GLU A 84 -8.46 6.26 8.02
CA GLU A 84 -9.50 5.94 7.04
C GLU A 84 -9.00 4.95 5.99
N LEU A 85 -7.77 5.11 5.51
CA LEU A 85 -7.18 4.17 4.56
C LEU A 85 -7.10 2.76 5.16
N PHE A 86 -6.63 2.64 6.40
CA PHE A 86 -6.54 1.35 7.08
C PHE A 86 -7.91 0.68 7.17
N ARG A 87 -8.93 1.46 7.53
CA ARG A 87 -10.29 0.96 7.67
C ARG A 87 -10.84 0.46 6.32
N VAL A 88 -10.70 1.27 5.28
CA VAL A 88 -11.23 0.94 3.95
C VAL A 88 -10.51 -0.29 3.37
N LEU A 89 -9.18 -0.34 3.50
CA LEU A 89 -8.40 -1.49 3.05
C LEU A 89 -8.86 -2.78 3.75
N ALA A 90 -8.99 -2.72 5.08
CA ALA A 90 -9.41 -3.89 5.83
C ALA A 90 -10.79 -4.39 5.41
N GLU A 91 -11.75 -3.47 5.24
CA GLU A 91 -13.11 -3.84 4.83
C GLU A 91 -13.16 -4.43 3.42
N GLU A 92 -12.51 -3.78 2.46
CA GLU A 92 -12.57 -4.22 1.07
C GLU A 92 -11.79 -5.51 0.83
N LEU A 93 -10.65 -5.68 1.47
CA LEU A 93 -9.86 -6.90 1.32
C LEU A 93 -10.50 -8.09 2.02
N GLU A 94 -11.25 -7.86 3.10
CA GLU A 94 -12.00 -8.93 3.76
C GLU A 94 -13.01 -9.56 2.80
N LYS A 95 -13.62 -8.77 1.94
CA LYS A 95 -14.56 -9.27 0.92
C LYS A 95 -13.89 -10.22 -0.07
N GLN A 96 -12.57 -10.17 -0.18
CA GLN A 96 -11.77 -11.04 -1.06
C GLN A 96 -11.13 -12.19 -0.30
N GLY A 97 -11.53 -12.42 0.94
CA GLY A 97 -11.03 -13.53 1.73
C GLY A 97 -9.77 -13.25 2.53
N ILE A 98 -9.31 -12.00 2.58
CA ILE A 98 -8.15 -11.62 3.39
C ILE A 98 -8.67 -11.16 4.74
N ARG A 99 -8.40 -11.92 5.78
CA ARG A 99 -8.85 -11.59 7.13
C ARG A 99 -8.18 -10.32 7.61
N LYS A 100 -8.92 -9.49 8.33
CA LYS A 100 -8.40 -8.23 8.88
C LYS A 100 -7.14 -8.48 9.73
N GLU A 101 -7.12 -9.57 10.47
CA GLU A 101 -6.01 -9.95 11.34
C GLU A 101 -4.73 -10.28 10.56
N ASP A 102 -4.87 -10.63 9.28
CA ASP A 102 -3.74 -11.01 8.42
C ASP A 102 -3.30 -9.87 7.50
N LEU A 103 -3.84 -8.67 7.67
CA LEU A 103 -3.45 -7.48 6.92
C LEU A 103 -2.51 -6.62 7.76
N PHE A 104 -1.30 -6.39 7.24
CA PHE A 104 -0.30 -5.56 7.89
C PHE A 104 0.03 -4.38 6.98
N ILE A 105 -0.07 -3.16 7.49
CA ILE A 105 0.14 -1.95 6.70
C ILE A 105 1.14 -1.06 7.42
N SER A 106 2.12 -0.54 6.68
CA SER A 106 3.06 0.44 7.20
C SER A 106 3.17 1.60 6.21
N ILE A 107 3.19 2.81 6.72
CA ILE A 107 3.31 4.03 5.91
C ILE A 107 4.59 4.75 6.29
N SER A 108 5.41 5.05 5.27
CA SER A 108 6.63 5.84 5.40
C SER A 108 6.41 7.17 4.70
N PRO A 109 6.33 8.28 5.45
CA PRO A 109 6.14 9.59 4.83
C PRO A 109 7.45 10.08 4.22
N THR A 110 7.34 10.85 3.14
CA THR A 110 8.49 11.40 2.42
C THR A 110 8.30 12.90 2.19
N GLN A 111 9.39 13.55 1.79
CA GLN A 111 9.38 14.94 1.37
C GLN A 111 9.48 15.00 -0.15
N ARG A 112 9.26 16.18 -0.72
CA ARG A 112 9.25 16.36 -2.16
C ARG A 112 10.60 16.03 -2.80
N GLU A 113 11.72 16.35 -2.13
CA GLU A 113 13.06 16.05 -2.61
C GLU A 113 13.45 14.57 -2.56
N ASP A 114 12.60 13.73 -1.98
CA ASP A 114 12.90 12.30 -1.83
C ASP A 114 12.52 11.47 -3.07
N TRP A 115 12.00 12.12 -4.12
CA TRP A 115 11.48 11.43 -5.28
C TRP A 115 12.19 11.80 -6.56
N SER A 116 12.60 10.78 -7.30
CA SER A 116 12.91 10.88 -8.72
C SER A 116 12.08 9.81 -9.44
N PHE A 117 11.19 10.25 -10.31
CA PHE A 117 10.32 9.33 -11.06
C PHE A 117 10.99 8.83 -12.35
N GLY A 118 12.25 9.16 -12.54
CA GLY A 118 13.03 8.76 -13.70
C GLY A 118 13.98 9.88 -14.13
N ASN A 119 14.91 9.55 -15.01
CA ASN A 119 15.88 10.47 -15.58
C ASN A 119 16.84 11.11 -14.56
N GLY A 120 16.86 10.63 -13.31
CA GLY A 120 17.71 11.18 -12.26
C GLY A 120 17.36 12.61 -11.86
N VAL A 121 16.12 13.01 -12.01
CA VAL A 121 15.62 14.36 -11.78
C VAL A 121 14.57 14.34 -10.68
N ALA A 122 14.56 15.35 -9.82
CA ALA A 122 13.56 15.54 -8.79
C ALA A 122 12.37 16.33 -9.34
N GLN A 123 11.45 15.64 -9.99
CA GLN A 123 10.34 16.28 -10.71
C GLN A 123 9.44 17.11 -9.80
N LEU A 124 9.21 16.69 -8.56
CA LEU A 124 8.36 17.45 -7.65
C LEU A 124 8.94 18.81 -7.29
N LEU A 125 10.26 18.93 -7.24
CA LEU A 125 10.91 20.23 -7.03
C LEU A 125 10.80 21.12 -8.26
N GLN A 126 10.86 20.53 -9.46
CA GLN A 126 10.67 21.26 -10.70
C GLN A 126 9.23 21.75 -10.84
N GLU A 127 8.26 20.91 -10.50
CA GLU A 127 6.84 21.27 -10.49
C GLU A 127 6.57 22.41 -9.51
N GLU A 128 7.16 22.36 -8.33
CA GLU A 128 7.06 23.40 -7.31
C GLU A 128 7.62 24.72 -7.83
N ALA A 129 8.80 24.69 -8.47
CA ALA A 129 9.39 25.87 -9.06
C ALA A 129 8.51 26.46 -10.17
N ASN A 130 7.89 25.62 -10.99
CA ASN A 130 6.99 26.03 -12.05
C ASN A 130 5.68 26.60 -11.51
N SER A 131 5.18 26.06 -10.39
CA SER A 131 3.91 26.51 -9.80
C SER A 131 4.03 27.82 -9.01
N SER A 132 5.24 28.33 -8.82
CA SER A 132 5.45 29.59 -8.12
C SER A 132 5.30 30.83 -9.02
N PHE A 133 4.94 30.64 -10.26
CA PHE A 133 4.69 31.72 -11.20
C PHE A 133 3.33 32.39 -11.01
#